data_55e7bfef3eaef3bca705d10cafeb6223
#
_entry.id   55e7bfef3eaef3bca705d10cafeb6223
#
_cell.length_a   1.000
_cell.length_b   1.000
_cell.length_c   1.000
_cell.angle_alpha   90.00
_cell.angle_beta   90.00
_cell.angle_gamma   90.00
#
_symmetry.space_group_name_H-M   'P 1'
#
loop_
_entity.id
_entity.type
_entity.pdbx_description
1 polymer ?
#
loop_
_entity_poly.entity_id
_entity_poly.type
_entity_poly.pdbx_seq_one_letter_code
_entity_poly.pdbx_strand_id
1 'polypeptide(L)'
;LNNAHLGYGEVSVGCAAAGCHGPTLGACALLHRSPPGGFGPCPPVQDGGLPRRAVPCACVSIQIALASAATLISLGFTATVLERWLDRHRPQDMAWTVALMLFSLGAGSMWLGASVGWSAGPFRAFYIFGAVLNVPILALGTVYLMMPRPKADRIALVTVVACAFGAGIVLMAPTTGTFIADELPQGSEVFGAGPRIAAALASSLGALVVVGGSVWSATRLFRTGGASAVRGGTGNVLIALGAVTLSLGGLLNSVVDEMTGFSISVVIGIALIFAGALTATSAGNVPADN
;
A
#
# COMPACT_ATOMS: atom_id res chain seq x y z
N LEU A 1 18.30 24.76 -47.09
CA LEU A 1 19.58 25.42 -46.78
C LEU A 1 19.50 26.02 -45.39
N ASN A 2 20.38 25.55 -44.54
CA ASN A 2 20.75 25.98 -43.19
C ASN A 2 19.82 25.64 -42.01
N ASN A 3 20.17 24.49 -41.43
CA ASN A 3 19.94 24.09 -40.06
C ASN A 3 20.66 25.03 -39.09
N ALA A 4 19.94 25.58 -38.12
CA ALA A 4 20.50 26.11 -36.88
C ALA A 4 20.23 25.13 -35.76
N HIS A 5 21.21 24.29 -35.42
CA HIS A 5 21.29 23.50 -34.22
C HIS A 5 21.46 24.43 -33.01
N LEU A 6 20.44 24.53 -32.15
CA LEU A 6 20.60 25.02 -30.78
C LEU A 6 21.01 23.81 -29.92
N GLY A 7 22.29 23.76 -29.60
CA GLY A 7 22.85 22.79 -28.67
C GLY A 7 22.37 23.07 -27.24
N TYR A 8 21.56 22.18 -26.72
CA TYR A 8 21.40 22.04 -25.28
C TYR A 8 22.56 21.19 -24.77
N GLY A 9 23.47 21.87 -24.05
CA GLY A 9 24.56 21.22 -23.36
C GLY A 9 24.00 20.23 -22.33
N GLU A 10 24.25 18.96 -22.55
CA GLU A 10 24.09 17.93 -21.58
C GLU A 10 25.07 18.16 -20.44
N VAL A 11 24.58 18.58 -19.28
CA VAL A 11 25.32 18.51 -18.03
C VAL A 11 25.29 17.05 -17.60
N SER A 12 26.24 16.27 -18.10
CA SER A 12 26.49 14.92 -17.61
C SER A 12 27.15 15.04 -16.23
N VAL A 13 26.33 14.97 -15.17
CA VAL A 13 26.85 14.69 -13.83
C VAL A 13 27.20 13.21 -13.79
N GLY A 14 28.50 12.93 -13.74
CA GLY A 14 29.03 11.58 -13.82
C GLY A 14 28.59 10.68 -12.66
N CYS A 15 27.56 9.89 -12.88
CA CYS A 15 27.41 8.54 -12.35
C CYS A 15 27.70 7.61 -13.51
N ALA A 16 28.97 7.47 -13.87
CA ALA A 16 29.42 6.45 -14.79
C ALA A 16 29.59 5.16 -14.00
N ALA A 17 28.56 4.34 -13.97
CA ALA A 17 28.65 2.88 -13.96
C ALA A 17 27.25 2.29 -13.99
N ALA A 18 26.96 1.67 -15.12
CA ALA A 18 25.95 0.62 -15.30
C ALA A 18 24.51 0.91 -14.88
N GLY A 19 23.71 1.38 -15.82
CA GLY A 19 22.31 0.94 -15.91
C GLY A 19 21.25 1.76 -15.20
N CYS A 20 21.44 3.04 -14.86
CA CYS A 20 20.35 3.89 -14.42
C CYS A 20 19.84 4.76 -15.58
N HIS A 21 19.17 4.15 -16.55
CA HIS A 21 18.32 4.83 -17.53
C HIS A 21 16.87 4.76 -17.04
N GLY A 22 16.42 5.80 -16.31
CA GLY A 22 15.04 6.00 -15.94
C GLY A 22 14.77 7.48 -15.63
N PRO A 23 13.57 8.01 -15.83
CA PRO A 23 13.25 9.43 -15.79
C PRO A 23 13.19 10.07 -14.38
N THR A 24 13.90 9.56 -13.38
CA THR A 24 13.83 10.01 -11.97
C THR A 24 15.06 10.79 -11.49
N LEU A 25 15.67 11.59 -12.34
CA LEU A 25 16.85 12.43 -12.01
C LEU A 25 16.56 13.58 -11.01
N GLY A 26 15.32 13.83 -10.62
CA GLY A 26 14.96 14.96 -9.76
C GLY A 26 15.17 14.76 -8.24
N ALA A 27 15.16 13.53 -7.75
CA ALA A 27 15.13 13.28 -6.30
C ALA A 27 16.51 13.04 -5.65
N CYS A 28 17.53 12.68 -6.43
CA CYS A 28 18.89 12.47 -5.91
C CYS A 28 19.66 13.76 -5.57
N ALA A 29 19.24 14.90 -6.11
CA ALA A 29 19.96 16.19 -5.95
C ALA A 29 19.72 16.87 -4.59
N LEU A 30 18.70 16.47 -3.83
CA LEU A 30 18.29 17.17 -2.61
C LEU A 30 18.91 16.63 -1.31
N LEU A 31 19.58 15.49 -1.33
CA LEU A 31 20.15 14.87 -0.11
C LEU A 31 21.69 14.92 -0.02
N HIS A 32 22.38 15.40 -1.03
CA HIS A 32 23.83 15.52 -1.00
C HIS A 32 24.27 16.98 -0.80
N ARG A 33 24.15 17.48 0.41
CA ARG A 33 24.85 18.69 0.86
C ARG A 33 26.27 18.28 1.26
N SER A 34 27.18 18.27 0.29
CA SER A 34 28.62 18.09 0.55
C SER A 34 29.19 19.36 1.24
N PRO A 35 30.09 19.19 2.23
CA PRO A 35 30.79 20.31 2.78
C PRO A 35 31.74 20.92 1.72
N PRO A 36 32.05 22.23 1.79
CA PRO A 36 32.91 22.89 0.83
C PRO A 36 34.37 22.50 1.08
N GLY A 37 34.97 21.78 0.17
CA GLY A 37 36.39 21.46 0.23
C GLY A 37 36.80 20.31 -0.67
N GLY A 38 37.31 20.61 -1.87
CA GLY A 38 38.29 19.80 -2.58
C GLY A 38 37.74 18.69 -3.48
N PHE A 39 37.56 19.00 -4.77
CA PHE A 39 37.53 17.99 -5.83
C PHE A 39 38.97 17.46 -6.03
N GLY A 40 39.21 16.25 -5.51
CA GLY A 40 40.36 15.46 -5.94
C GLY A 40 39.96 14.56 -7.12
N PRO A 41 40.85 14.40 -8.14
CA PRO A 41 40.56 13.48 -9.25
C PRO A 41 40.46 12.03 -8.74
N CYS A 42 39.49 11.28 -9.25
CA CYS A 42 39.39 9.86 -9.00
C CYS A 42 40.67 9.13 -9.42
N PRO A 43 41.26 8.27 -8.58
CA PRO A 43 42.44 7.51 -8.97
C PRO A 43 42.09 6.54 -10.12
N PRO A 44 43.05 6.30 -11.05
CA PRO A 44 42.85 5.39 -12.17
C PRO A 44 42.60 3.96 -11.64
N VAL A 45 41.61 3.30 -12.24
CA VAL A 45 41.30 1.89 -12.00
C VAL A 45 42.51 1.07 -12.49
N GLN A 46 43.24 0.48 -11.58
CA GLN A 46 44.24 -0.55 -11.91
C GLN A 46 43.56 -1.88 -12.16
N ASP A 47 43.61 -2.36 -13.39
CA ASP A 47 43.19 -3.68 -13.80
C ASP A 47 44.10 -4.73 -13.15
N GLY A 48 43.60 -5.49 -12.26
CA GLY A 48 44.31 -6.66 -11.73
C GLY A 48 43.92 -7.02 -10.30
N GLY A 49 42.94 -7.93 -10.14
CA GLY A 49 42.76 -8.68 -8.91
C GLY A 49 41.38 -8.60 -8.30
N LEU A 50 40.70 -9.77 -8.37
CA LEU A 50 39.48 -10.14 -7.63
C LEU A 50 38.24 -9.24 -7.80
N PRO A 51 37.11 -9.78 -8.15
CA PRO A 51 35.87 -8.99 -8.28
C PRO A 51 35.51 -8.42 -6.91
N ARG A 52 35.91 -7.19 -6.63
CA ARG A 52 35.24 -6.41 -5.58
C ARG A 52 33.76 -6.39 -5.98
N ARG A 53 32.94 -7.12 -5.25
CA ARG A 53 31.49 -6.88 -5.28
C ARG A 53 31.33 -5.36 -5.08
N ALA A 54 31.09 -4.65 -6.17
CA ALA A 54 30.64 -3.28 -6.08
C ALA A 54 29.39 -3.33 -5.20
N VAL A 55 29.49 -2.81 -3.98
CA VAL A 55 28.31 -2.54 -3.17
C VAL A 55 27.55 -1.52 -4.00
N PRO A 56 26.39 -1.83 -4.58
CA PRO A 56 25.64 -0.85 -5.32
C PRO A 56 25.38 0.29 -4.34
N CYS A 57 25.81 1.51 -4.67
CA CYS A 57 25.32 2.71 -3.98
C CYS A 57 23.80 2.65 -4.13
N ALA A 58 23.11 2.29 -3.06
CA ALA A 58 21.68 2.08 -3.08
C ALA A 58 21.02 3.45 -3.31
N CYS A 59 20.74 3.76 -4.57
CA CYS A 59 19.69 4.72 -4.89
C CYS A 59 18.40 4.10 -4.37
N VAL A 60 18.00 4.47 -3.14
CA VAL A 60 16.70 4.07 -2.60
C VAL A 60 15.65 4.63 -3.54
N SER A 61 15.05 3.79 -4.36
CA SER A 61 13.99 4.23 -5.25
C SER A 61 12.84 4.79 -4.41
N ILE A 62 12.15 5.80 -4.92
CA ILE A 62 10.99 6.39 -4.22
C ILE A 62 9.95 5.32 -3.86
N GLN A 63 9.87 4.27 -4.65
CA GLN A 63 8.96 3.14 -4.45
C GLN A 63 9.35 2.31 -3.23
N ILE A 64 10.64 2.04 -3.01
CA ILE A 64 11.14 1.36 -1.82
C ILE A 64 10.81 2.19 -0.58
N ALA A 65 11.04 3.51 -0.63
CA ALA A 65 10.72 4.40 0.49
C ALA A 65 9.22 4.44 0.79
N LEU A 66 8.37 4.54 -0.23
CA LEU A 66 6.90 4.55 -0.07
C LEU A 66 6.38 3.20 0.43
N ALA A 67 6.88 2.08 -0.10
CA ALA A 67 6.50 0.74 0.37
C ALA A 67 6.93 0.49 1.81
N SER A 68 8.14 0.95 2.20
CA SER A 68 8.61 0.92 3.59
C SER A 68 7.70 1.72 4.51
N ALA A 69 7.36 2.95 4.12
CA ALA A 69 6.48 3.82 4.87
C ALA A 69 5.09 3.18 5.06
N ALA A 70 4.49 2.64 3.99
CA ALA A 70 3.21 1.95 4.06
C ALA A 70 3.26 0.75 5.01
N THR A 71 4.32 -0.05 4.95
CA THR A 71 4.52 -1.22 5.82
C THR A 71 4.63 -0.79 7.28
N LEU A 72 5.44 0.22 7.60
CA LEU A 72 5.63 0.69 8.98
C LEU A 72 4.35 1.30 9.56
N ILE A 73 3.65 2.15 8.78
CA ILE A 73 2.38 2.75 9.20
C ILE A 73 1.34 1.65 9.47
N SER A 74 1.23 0.66 8.58
CA SER A 74 0.26 -0.42 8.74
C SER A 74 0.60 -1.35 9.91
N LEU A 75 1.86 -1.62 10.19
CA LEU A 75 2.29 -2.37 11.39
C LEU A 75 1.96 -1.61 12.68
N GLY A 76 2.25 -0.32 12.74
CA GLY A 76 1.88 0.53 13.86
C GLY A 76 0.36 0.54 14.08
N PHE A 77 -0.40 0.65 13.00
CA PHE A 77 -1.85 0.58 13.06
C PHE A 77 -2.35 -0.81 13.50
N THR A 78 -1.75 -1.88 12.99
CA THR A 78 -2.05 -3.26 13.44
C THR A 78 -1.85 -3.40 14.94
N ALA A 79 -0.72 -2.91 15.47
CA ALA A 79 -0.42 -2.98 16.91
C ALA A 79 -1.48 -2.26 17.75
N THR A 80 -1.88 -1.03 17.36
CA THR A 80 -2.89 -0.27 18.12
C THR A 80 -4.28 -0.94 18.12
N VAL A 81 -4.67 -1.58 17.00
CA VAL A 81 -5.95 -2.30 16.93
C VAL A 81 -5.87 -3.64 17.65
N LEU A 82 -4.72 -4.31 17.61
CA LEU A 82 -4.45 -5.53 18.36
C LEU A 82 -4.55 -5.30 19.87
N GLU A 83 -3.90 -4.27 20.41
CA GLU A 83 -4.02 -3.88 21.82
C GLU A 83 -5.51 -3.70 22.20
N ARG A 84 -6.25 -2.97 21.39
CA ARG A 84 -7.67 -2.76 21.64
C ARG A 84 -8.48 -4.06 21.59
N TRP A 85 -8.12 -5.00 20.71
CA TRP A 85 -8.75 -6.32 20.68
C TRP A 85 -8.41 -7.13 21.93
N LEU A 86 -7.16 -7.12 22.38
CA LEU A 86 -6.73 -7.82 23.59
C LEU A 86 -7.45 -7.31 24.84
N ASP A 87 -7.72 -5.98 24.92
CA ASP A 87 -8.42 -5.38 26.04
C ASP A 87 -9.93 -5.64 26.03
N ARG A 88 -10.56 -5.65 24.86
CA ARG A 88 -12.02 -5.62 24.73
C ARG A 88 -12.63 -6.89 24.14
N HIS A 89 -11.83 -7.75 23.52
CA HIS A 89 -12.24 -9.01 22.85
C HIS A 89 -13.43 -8.87 21.90
N ARG A 90 -13.52 -7.74 21.18
CA ARG A 90 -14.60 -7.48 20.22
C ARG A 90 -14.29 -8.11 18.87
N PRO A 91 -15.25 -8.80 18.21
CA PRO A 91 -15.01 -9.49 16.93
C PRO A 91 -14.63 -8.54 15.80
N GLN A 92 -15.15 -7.31 15.79
CA GLN A 92 -14.75 -6.30 14.80
C GLN A 92 -13.28 -5.90 14.92
N ASP A 93 -12.76 -5.76 16.16
CA ASP A 93 -11.36 -5.41 16.38
C ASP A 93 -10.43 -6.54 15.94
N MET A 94 -10.83 -7.81 16.15
CA MET A 94 -10.12 -8.97 15.63
C MET A 94 -10.08 -8.97 14.09
N ALA A 95 -11.22 -8.76 13.43
CA ALA A 95 -11.28 -8.72 11.98
C ALA A 95 -10.41 -7.61 11.40
N TRP A 96 -10.43 -6.41 12.00
CA TRP A 96 -9.57 -5.30 11.58
C TRP A 96 -8.09 -5.58 11.84
N THR A 97 -7.73 -6.20 12.96
CA THR A 97 -6.33 -6.61 13.23
C THR A 97 -5.82 -7.56 12.16
N VAL A 98 -6.60 -8.59 11.82
CA VAL A 98 -6.23 -9.55 10.77
C VAL A 98 -6.11 -8.85 9.42
N ALA A 99 -7.05 -7.98 9.06
CA ALA A 99 -6.99 -7.23 7.80
C ALA A 99 -5.74 -6.35 7.71
N LEU A 100 -5.42 -5.61 8.77
CA LEU A 100 -4.24 -4.74 8.81
C LEU A 100 -2.93 -5.54 8.76
N MET A 101 -2.89 -6.72 9.38
CA MET A 101 -1.76 -7.63 9.24
C MET A 101 -1.59 -8.10 7.79
N LEU A 102 -2.70 -8.48 7.13
CA LEU A 102 -2.69 -8.85 5.70
C LEU A 102 -2.23 -7.68 4.82
N PHE A 103 -2.68 -6.46 5.13
CA PHE A 103 -2.20 -5.26 4.44
C PHE A 103 -0.69 -5.05 4.63
N SER A 104 -0.19 -5.23 5.86
CA SER A 104 1.24 -5.13 6.16
C SER A 104 2.06 -6.17 5.40
N LEU A 105 1.54 -7.40 5.27
CA LEU A 105 2.17 -8.46 4.46
C LEU A 105 2.16 -8.10 2.96
N GLY A 106 1.07 -7.53 2.46
CA GLY A 106 0.98 -7.02 1.09
C GLY A 106 1.97 -5.89 0.81
N ALA A 107 2.01 -4.88 1.67
CA ALA A 107 2.95 -3.75 1.58
C ALA A 107 4.40 -4.21 1.74
N GLY A 108 4.67 -5.15 2.66
CA GLY A 108 5.98 -5.78 2.81
C GLY A 108 6.42 -6.58 1.59
N SER A 109 5.49 -7.27 0.92
CA SER A 109 5.75 -7.98 -0.34
C SER A 109 6.07 -6.99 -1.47
N MET A 110 5.40 -5.83 -1.49
CA MET A 110 5.70 -4.73 -2.43
C MET A 110 7.08 -4.14 -2.16
N TRP A 111 7.43 -3.92 -0.89
CA TRP A 111 8.78 -3.50 -0.49
C TRP A 111 9.85 -4.51 -0.91
N LEU A 112 9.61 -5.81 -0.70
CA LEU A 112 10.52 -6.87 -1.09
C LEU A 112 10.72 -6.90 -2.61
N GLY A 113 9.64 -6.84 -3.40
CA GLY A 113 9.70 -6.78 -4.85
C GLY A 113 10.48 -5.56 -5.35
N ALA A 114 10.24 -4.38 -4.78
CA ALA A 114 10.93 -3.16 -5.15
C ALA A 114 12.42 -3.14 -4.75
N SER A 115 12.83 -3.85 -3.68
CA SER A 115 14.20 -3.84 -3.16
C SER A 115 15.10 -4.94 -3.73
N VAL A 116 14.55 -6.12 -3.99
CA VAL A 116 15.32 -7.30 -4.45
C VAL A 116 15.04 -7.62 -5.91
N GLY A 117 14.01 -7.01 -6.49
CA GLY A 117 13.50 -7.28 -7.82
C GLY A 117 12.22 -8.12 -7.80
N TRP A 118 11.37 -7.86 -8.79
CA TRP A 118 10.10 -8.56 -8.92
C TRP A 118 10.28 -9.97 -9.47
N SER A 119 9.58 -10.90 -8.84
CA SER A 119 9.49 -12.30 -9.25
C SER A 119 8.13 -12.88 -8.89
N ALA A 120 7.86 -14.10 -9.34
CA ALA A 120 6.55 -14.75 -9.11
C ALA A 120 6.16 -14.85 -7.62
N GLY A 121 7.12 -15.04 -6.71
CA GLY A 121 6.88 -15.16 -5.28
C GLY A 121 6.36 -13.86 -4.64
N PRO A 122 7.16 -12.78 -4.60
CA PRO A 122 6.74 -11.48 -4.09
C PRO A 122 5.47 -10.96 -4.75
N PHE A 123 5.31 -11.13 -6.07
CA PHE A 123 4.12 -10.68 -6.78
C PHE A 123 2.85 -11.45 -6.36
N ARG A 124 2.92 -12.77 -6.25
CA ARG A 124 1.79 -13.57 -5.75
C ARG A 124 1.43 -13.20 -4.32
N ALA A 125 2.42 -13.04 -3.44
CA ALA A 125 2.20 -12.62 -2.07
C ALA A 125 1.51 -11.24 -1.99
N PHE A 126 2.03 -10.25 -2.73
CA PHE A 126 1.41 -8.94 -2.87
C PHE A 126 -0.06 -9.05 -3.35
N TYR A 127 -0.31 -9.87 -4.36
CA TYR A 127 -1.64 -10.01 -4.95
C TYR A 127 -2.63 -10.70 -4.01
N ILE A 128 -2.21 -11.77 -3.33
CA ILE A 128 -3.05 -12.51 -2.36
C ILE A 128 -3.34 -11.63 -1.15
N PHE A 129 -2.32 -11.09 -0.50
CA PHE A 129 -2.49 -10.35 0.75
C PHE A 129 -3.11 -8.98 0.52
N GLY A 130 -2.72 -8.26 -0.52
CA GLY A 130 -3.21 -6.91 -0.82
C GLY A 130 -4.57 -6.89 -1.50
N ALA A 131 -4.74 -7.66 -2.59
CA ALA A 131 -5.93 -7.55 -3.43
C ALA A 131 -7.04 -8.53 -3.09
N VAL A 132 -6.71 -9.78 -2.68
CA VAL A 132 -7.72 -10.83 -2.47
C VAL A 132 -8.21 -10.93 -1.04
N LEU A 133 -7.31 -10.91 -0.05
CA LEU A 133 -7.65 -11.20 1.34
C LEU A 133 -7.95 -9.93 2.16
N ASN A 134 -7.14 -8.90 2.02
CA ASN A 134 -7.17 -7.73 2.89
C ASN A 134 -8.55 -7.05 2.94
N VAL A 135 -9.06 -6.63 1.79
CA VAL A 135 -10.25 -5.77 1.71
C VAL A 135 -11.52 -6.47 2.19
N PRO A 136 -11.79 -7.74 1.82
CA PRO A 136 -12.94 -8.47 2.36
C PRO A 136 -12.87 -8.69 3.87
N ILE A 137 -11.68 -9.01 4.42
CA ILE A 137 -11.51 -9.18 5.86
C ILE A 137 -11.68 -7.83 6.60
N LEU A 138 -11.20 -6.73 6.02
CA LEU A 138 -11.45 -5.38 6.55
C LEU A 138 -12.95 -5.07 6.59
N ALA A 139 -13.67 -5.43 5.53
CA ALA A 139 -15.12 -5.27 5.45
C ALA A 139 -15.87 -6.06 6.52
N LEU A 140 -15.37 -7.24 6.93
CA LEU A 140 -15.96 -8.00 8.03
C LEU A 140 -15.98 -7.22 9.35
N GLY A 141 -14.95 -6.45 9.64
CA GLY A 141 -14.95 -5.55 10.80
C GLY A 141 -16.13 -4.57 10.79
N THR A 142 -16.43 -4.01 9.61
CA THR A 142 -17.59 -3.14 9.40
C THR A 142 -18.91 -3.91 9.54
N VAL A 143 -18.98 -5.13 9.00
CA VAL A 143 -20.16 -6.01 9.14
C VAL A 143 -20.43 -6.34 10.60
N TYR A 144 -19.41 -6.71 11.39
CA TYR A 144 -19.56 -6.97 12.83
C TYR A 144 -19.98 -5.74 13.63
N LEU A 145 -19.61 -4.54 13.15
CA LEU A 145 -20.04 -3.31 13.79
C LEU A 145 -21.52 -2.98 13.52
N MET A 146 -22.03 -3.34 12.34
CA MET A 146 -23.35 -2.94 11.87
C MET A 146 -24.43 -4.00 12.07
N MET A 147 -24.08 -5.28 12.19
CA MET A 147 -25.04 -6.39 12.20
C MET A 147 -24.99 -7.18 13.51
N PRO A 148 -26.13 -7.81 13.90
CA PRO A 148 -26.16 -8.76 15.01
C PRO A 148 -25.21 -9.94 14.77
N ARG A 149 -24.53 -10.38 15.84
CA ARG A 149 -23.47 -11.39 15.82
C ARG A 149 -23.81 -12.65 14.99
N PRO A 150 -25.01 -13.30 15.13
CA PRO A 150 -25.29 -14.52 14.37
C PRO A 150 -25.36 -14.34 12.85
N LYS A 151 -25.74 -13.14 12.39
CA LYS A 151 -25.73 -12.80 10.95
C LYS A 151 -24.32 -12.48 10.48
N ALA A 152 -23.56 -11.72 11.27
CA ALA A 152 -22.19 -11.39 10.98
C ALA A 152 -21.29 -12.62 10.91
N ASP A 153 -21.46 -13.60 11.80
CA ASP A 153 -20.72 -14.87 11.81
C ASP A 153 -20.97 -15.70 10.54
N ARG A 154 -22.21 -15.73 10.04
CA ARG A 154 -22.52 -16.40 8.75
C ARG A 154 -21.83 -15.71 7.57
N ILE A 155 -21.87 -14.37 7.54
CA ILE A 155 -21.19 -13.59 6.49
C ILE A 155 -19.67 -13.81 6.60
N ALA A 156 -19.12 -13.84 7.81
CA ALA A 156 -17.70 -14.10 8.03
C ALA A 156 -17.29 -15.47 7.49
N LEU A 157 -18.06 -16.53 7.77
CA LEU A 157 -17.79 -17.85 7.24
C LEU A 157 -17.76 -17.86 5.70
N VAL A 158 -18.79 -17.27 5.06
CA VAL A 158 -18.85 -17.17 3.59
C VAL A 158 -17.67 -16.39 3.04
N THR A 159 -17.34 -15.26 3.67
CA THR A 159 -16.21 -14.42 3.25
C THR A 159 -14.87 -15.16 3.37
N VAL A 160 -14.62 -15.85 4.49
CA VAL A 160 -13.39 -16.62 4.69
C VAL A 160 -13.26 -17.74 3.65
N VAL A 161 -14.34 -18.48 3.38
CA VAL A 161 -14.36 -19.52 2.34
C VAL A 161 -14.10 -18.92 0.96
N ALA A 162 -14.74 -17.80 0.62
CA ALA A 162 -14.52 -17.11 -0.65
C ALA A 162 -13.08 -16.58 -0.78
N CYS A 163 -12.52 -16.03 0.29
CA CYS A 163 -11.14 -15.60 0.35
C CYS A 163 -10.15 -16.76 0.16
N ALA A 164 -10.39 -17.90 0.83
CA ALA A 164 -9.56 -19.09 0.67
C ALA A 164 -9.61 -19.62 -0.76
N PHE A 165 -10.80 -19.64 -1.37
CA PHE A 165 -10.98 -20.03 -2.76
C PHE A 165 -10.26 -19.05 -3.72
N GLY A 166 -10.42 -17.75 -3.52
CA GLY A 166 -9.72 -16.72 -4.31
C GLY A 166 -8.19 -16.81 -4.19
N ALA A 167 -7.67 -17.02 -2.98
CA ALA A 167 -6.24 -17.24 -2.75
C ALA A 167 -5.75 -18.52 -3.45
N GLY A 168 -6.54 -19.61 -3.42
CA GLY A 168 -6.25 -20.83 -4.14
C GLY A 168 -6.16 -20.63 -5.66
N ILE A 169 -7.07 -19.84 -6.23
CA ILE A 169 -7.01 -19.47 -7.66
C ILE A 169 -5.69 -18.76 -8.00
N VAL A 170 -5.25 -17.80 -7.17
CA VAL A 170 -4.00 -17.06 -7.40
C VAL A 170 -2.77 -17.96 -7.23
N LEU A 171 -2.79 -18.86 -6.24
CA LEU A 171 -1.67 -19.78 -6.00
C LEU A 171 -1.48 -20.78 -7.15
N MET A 172 -2.58 -21.29 -7.70
CA MET A 172 -2.55 -22.30 -8.77
C MET A 172 -2.41 -21.68 -10.17
N ALA A 173 -2.61 -20.37 -10.31
CA ALA A 173 -2.55 -19.72 -11.62
C ALA A 173 -1.12 -19.79 -12.20
N PRO A 174 -0.96 -20.17 -13.48
CA PRO A 174 0.32 -20.03 -14.16
C PRO A 174 0.68 -18.55 -14.31
N THR A 175 1.96 -18.23 -14.11
CA THR A 175 2.50 -16.90 -14.41
C THR A 175 3.01 -16.94 -15.86
N THR A 176 2.42 -16.13 -16.74
CA THR A 176 2.71 -16.13 -18.18
C THR A 176 3.58 -14.97 -18.64
N GLY A 177 3.75 -13.93 -17.79
CA GLY A 177 4.52 -12.73 -18.10
C GLY A 177 5.99 -12.83 -17.73
N THR A 178 6.78 -11.93 -18.29
CA THR A 178 8.16 -11.68 -17.91
C THR A 178 8.19 -10.66 -16.78
N PHE A 179 8.96 -10.95 -15.72
CA PHE A 179 9.14 -10.01 -14.61
C PHE A 179 10.30 -9.06 -14.95
N ILE A 180 10.01 -7.77 -15.01
CA ILE A 180 11.03 -6.72 -15.08
C ILE A 180 11.39 -6.37 -13.64
N ALA A 181 12.69 -6.43 -13.29
CA ALA A 181 13.11 -6.34 -11.90
C ALA A 181 12.72 -5.02 -11.23
N ASP A 182 12.72 -3.92 -12.00
CA ASP A 182 12.54 -2.56 -11.50
C ASP A 182 11.11 -2.01 -11.63
N GLU A 183 10.18 -2.80 -12.20
CA GLU A 183 8.79 -2.38 -12.44
C GLU A 183 7.80 -3.29 -11.73
N LEU A 184 6.77 -2.69 -11.10
CA LEU A 184 5.67 -3.45 -10.50
C LEU A 184 4.88 -4.16 -11.61
N PRO A 185 4.88 -5.51 -11.65
CA PRO A 185 4.17 -6.20 -12.71
C PRO A 185 2.67 -5.93 -12.63
N GLN A 186 2.05 -5.76 -13.80
CA GLN A 186 0.58 -5.66 -13.86
C GLN A 186 -0.05 -7.05 -13.77
N GLY A 187 -1.16 -7.14 -13.04
CA GLY A 187 -1.93 -8.38 -12.96
C GLY A 187 -2.46 -8.85 -14.32
N SER A 188 -2.62 -7.93 -15.30
CA SER A 188 -3.03 -8.24 -16.68
C SER A 188 -1.93 -8.93 -17.48
N GLU A 189 -0.69 -8.68 -17.20
CA GLU A 189 0.46 -9.23 -17.90
C GLU A 189 0.89 -10.58 -17.32
N VAL A 190 0.77 -10.72 -15.99
CA VAL A 190 1.27 -11.89 -15.26
C VAL A 190 0.22 -12.97 -15.11
N PHE A 191 -1.06 -12.60 -14.90
CA PHE A 191 -2.14 -13.54 -14.62
C PHE A 191 -3.20 -13.54 -15.70
N GLY A 192 -3.75 -14.72 -15.97
CA GLY A 192 -4.96 -14.88 -16.73
C GLY A 192 -6.20 -14.27 -16.05
N ALA A 193 -7.38 -14.47 -16.64
CA ALA A 193 -8.63 -13.86 -16.19
C ALA A 193 -9.05 -14.28 -14.75
N GLY A 194 -8.81 -15.53 -14.36
CA GLY A 194 -9.27 -16.07 -13.07
C GLY A 194 -8.81 -15.27 -11.84
N PRO A 195 -7.50 -15.13 -11.60
CA PRO A 195 -6.98 -14.34 -10.49
C PRO A 195 -7.43 -12.88 -10.50
N ARG A 196 -7.52 -12.28 -11.69
CA ARG A 196 -7.95 -10.88 -11.87
C ARG A 196 -9.41 -10.66 -11.48
N ILE A 197 -10.29 -11.55 -11.92
CA ILE A 197 -11.72 -11.52 -11.56
C ILE A 197 -11.87 -11.75 -10.05
N ALA A 198 -11.16 -12.73 -9.48
CA ALA A 198 -11.22 -13.00 -8.03
C ALA A 198 -10.80 -11.77 -7.21
N ALA A 199 -9.68 -11.12 -7.56
CA ALA A 199 -9.21 -9.92 -6.90
C ALA A 199 -10.17 -8.73 -7.09
N ALA A 200 -10.67 -8.51 -8.31
CA ALA A 200 -11.60 -7.43 -8.59
C ALA A 200 -12.90 -7.56 -7.79
N LEU A 201 -13.48 -8.76 -7.74
CA LEU A 201 -14.70 -9.02 -6.96
C LEU A 201 -14.44 -8.85 -5.46
N ALA A 202 -13.36 -9.43 -4.94
CA ALA A 202 -13.00 -9.33 -3.54
C ALA A 202 -12.79 -7.87 -3.10
N SER A 203 -11.97 -7.13 -3.85
CA SER A 203 -11.67 -5.73 -3.53
C SER A 203 -12.89 -4.81 -3.71
N SER A 204 -13.66 -4.97 -4.79
CA SER A 204 -14.81 -4.10 -5.04
C SER A 204 -15.93 -4.30 -4.01
N LEU A 205 -16.29 -5.55 -3.73
CA LEU A 205 -17.35 -5.83 -2.74
C LEU A 205 -16.90 -5.41 -1.34
N GLY A 206 -15.66 -5.68 -0.97
CA GLY A 206 -15.12 -5.24 0.32
C GLY A 206 -15.06 -3.72 0.45
N ALA A 207 -14.58 -3.01 -0.56
CA ALA A 207 -14.51 -1.55 -0.58
C ALA A 207 -15.91 -0.93 -0.47
N LEU A 208 -16.92 -1.44 -1.18
CA LEU A 208 -18.30 -0.98 -1.08
C LEU A 208 -18.83 -1.09 0.36
N VAL A 209 -18.54 -2.20 1.05
CA VAL A 209 -18.97 -2.40 2.44
C VAL A 209 -18.24 -1.43 3.38
N VAL A 210 -16.93 -1.25 3.23
CA VAL A 210 -16.14 -0.33 4.07
C VAL A 210 -16.58 1.11 3.86
N VAL A 211 -16.65 1.58 2.62
CA VAL A 211 -17.04 2.95 2.28
C VAL A 211 -18.49 3.19 2.68
N GLY A 212 -19.41 2.32 2.29
CA GLY A 212 -20.82 2.42 2.61
C GLY A 212 -21.07 2.42 4.12
N GLY A 213 -20.41 1.54 4.86
CA GLY A 213 -20.49 1.47 6.32
C GLY A 213 -19.93 2.71 7.00
N SER A 214 -18.80 3.22 6.52
CA SER A 214 -18.19 4.45 7.06
C SER A 214 -19.08 5.68 6.80
N VAL A 215 -19.64 5.82 5.61
CA VAL A 215 -20.55 6.91 5.27
C VAL A 215 -21.84 6.82 6.10
N TRP A 216 -22.41 5.61 6.22
CA TRP A 216 -23.58 5.38 7.08
C TRP A 216 -23.29 5.76 8.52
N SER A 217 -22.18 5.30 9.09
CA SER A 217 -21.77 5.61 10.46
C SER A 217 -21.56 7.11 10.66
N ALA A 218 -20.86 7.78 9.73
CA ALA A 218 -20.63 9.22 9.78
C ALA A 218 -21.96 10.01 9.77
N THR A 219 -22.86 9.70 8.84
CA THR A 219 -24.16 10.39 8.74
C THR A 219 -25.02 10.21 9.98
N ARG A 220 -25.00 8.99 10.56
CA ARG A 220 -25.71 8.72 11.82
C ARG A 220 -25.14 9.54 12.98
N LEU A 221 -23.82 9.58 13.12
CA LEU A 221 -23.14 10.32 14.19
C LEU A 221 -23.36 11.83 14.06
N PHE A 222 -23.26 12.39 12.87
CA PHE A 222 -23.54 13.82 12.67
C PHE A 222 -24.99 14.21 13.00
N ARG A 223 -25.94 13.28 12.80
CA ARG A 223 -27.34 13.51 13.16
C ARG A 223 -27.62 13.49 14.68
N THR A 224 -26.77 12.74 15.43
CA THR A 224 -26.94 12.70 16.90
C THR A 224 -26.45 13.98 17.60
N GLY A 225 -25.52 14.71 16.96
CA GLY A 225 -24.97 15.96 17.51
C GLY A 225 -24.03 15.75 18.69
N GLY A 226 -23.38 16.83 19.12
CA GLY A 226 -22.40 16.83 20.21
C GLY A 226 -20.96 16.61 19.76
N ALA A 227 -20.00 17.09 20.55
CA ALA A 227 -18.57 17.09 20.18
C ALA A 227 -18.00 15.69 19.96
N SER A 228 -18.40 14.72 20.77
CA SER A 228 -17.98 13.32 20.64
C SER A 228 -18.52 12.69 19.35
N ALA A 229 -19.79 12.94 19.00
CA ALA A 229 -20.40 12.45 17.77
C ALA A 229 -19.75 13.07 16.52
N VAL A 230 -19.43 14.36 16.56
CA VAL A 230 -18.74 15.06 15.47
C VAL A 230 -17.34 14.45 15.25
N ARG A 231 -16.56 14.19 16.30
CA ARG A 231 -15.25 13.53 16.20
C ARG A 231 -15.39 12.13 15.60
N GLY A 232 -16.32 11.32 16.09
CA GLY A 232 -16.59 9.98 15.55
C GLY A 232 -17.02 10.03 14.07
N GLY A 233 -17.87 10.97 13.70
CA GLY A 233 -18.29 11.21 12.32
C GLY A 233 -17.12 11.59 11.41
N THR A 234 -16.28 12.54 11.84
CA THR A 234 -15.07 12.96 11.11
C THR A 234 -14.11 11.79 10.93
N GLY A 235 -13.90 10.96 11.97
CA GLY A 235 -13.09 9.76 11.87
C GLY A 235 -13.59 8.80 10.78
N ASN A 236 -14.90 8.55 10.72
CA ASN A 236 -15.50 7.72 9.67
C ASN A 236 -15.39 8.33 8.27
N VAL A 237 -15.46 9.66 8.13
CA VAL A 237 -15.22 10.34 6.84
C VAL A 237 -13.77 10.12 6.38
N LEU A 238 -12.80 10.26 7.28
CA LEU A 238 -11.38 9.97 6.96
C LEU A 238 -11.16 8.52 6.54
N ILE A 239 -11.82 7.56 7.20
CA ILE A 239 -11.76 6.14 6.81
C ILE A 239 -12.34 5.95 5.41
N ALA A 240 -13.48 6.55 5.11
CA ALA A 240 -14.09 6.46 3.79
C ALA A 240 -13.19 7.07 2.71
N LEU A 241 -12.62 8.26 2.96
CA LEU A 241 -11.69 8.92 2.04
C LEU A 241 -10.44 8.06 1.80
N GLY A 242 -9.85 7.50 2.86
CA GLY A 242 -8.70 6.61 2.74
C GLY A 242 -9.01 5.35 1.92
N ALA A 243 -10.17 4.72 2.14
CA ALA A 243 -10.60 3.56 1.38
C ALA A 243 -10.84 3.90 -0.11
N VAL A 244 -11.41 5.05 -0.42
CA VAL A 244 -11.58 5.55 -1.80
C VAL A 244 -10.21 5.82 -2.44
N THR A 245 -9.28 6.44 -1.71
CA THR A 245 -7.91 6.70 -2.19
C THR A 245 -7.20 5.40 -2.57
N LEU A 246 -7.27 4.36 -1.72
CA LEU A 246 -6.72 3.04 -2.02
C LEU A 246 -7.36 2.40 -3.25
N SER A 247 -8.68 2.52 -3.38
CA SER A 247 -9.43 1.96 -4.52
C SER A 247 -9.06 2.64 -5.83
N LEU A 248 -8.94 3.98 -5.83
CA LEU A 248 -8.51 4.75 -6.99
C LEU A 248 -7.07 4.41 -7.39
N GLY A 249 -6.16 4.26 -6.41
CA GLY A 249 -4.79 3.84 -6.66
C GLY A 249 -4.71 2.49 -7.36
N GLY A 250 -5.51 1.51 -6.90
CA GLY A 250 -5.61 0.21 -7.56
C GLY A 250 -6.13 0.29 -9.00
N LEU A 251 -7.07 1.20 -9.29
CA LEU A 251 -7.55 1.46 -10.64
C LEU A 251 -6.48 2.14 -11.51
N LEU A 252 -5.76 3.13 -10.97
CA LEU A 252 -4.68 3.80 -11.70
C LEU A 252 -3.61 2.81 -12.14
N ASN A 253 -3.15 1.93 -11.24
CA ASN A 253 -2.18 0.88 -11.58
C ASN A 253 -2.72 -0.11 -12.62
N SER A 254 -4.04 -0.36 -12.64
CA SER A 254 -4.65 -1.34 -13.54
C SER A 254 -4.94 -0.80 -14.94
N VAL A 255 -5.13 0.52 -15.09
CA VAL A 255 -5.63 1.16 -16.30
C VAL A 255 -4.62 2.09 -16.96
N VAL A 256 -3.81 2.79 -16.15
CA VAL A 256 -2.93 3.87 -16.62
C VAL A 256 -1.44 3.51 -16.48
N ASP A 257 -1.11 2.36 -15.90
CA ASP A 257 0.27 1.92 -15.63
C ASP A 257 1.10 2.95 -14.84
N GLU A 258 0.47 3.55 -13.84
CA GLU A 258 1.08 4.61 -13.02
C GLU A 258 1.53 4.04 -11.65
N MET A 259 2.69 3.42 -11.62
CA MET A 259 3.24 2.77 -10.43
C MET A 259 3.52 3.74 -9.27
N THR A 260 4.01 4.93 -9.59
CA THR A 260 4.30 5.95 -8.56
C THR A 260 3.01 6.44 -7.92
N GLY A 261 1.98 6.72 -8.72
CA GLY A 261 0.66 7.11 -8.27
C GLY A 261 0.01 6.05 -7.37
N PHE A 262 0.15 4.77 -7.73
CA PHE A 262 -0.30 3.65 -6.88
C PHE A 262 0.40 3.66 -5.52
N SER A 263 1.73 3.73 -5.50
CA SER A 263 2.52 3.71 -4.26
C SER A 263 2.19 4.89 -3.33
N ILE A 264 2.01 6.09 -3.90
CA ILE A 264 1.57 7.28 -3.17
C ILE A 264 0.17 7.07 -2.59
N SER A 265 -0.76 6.53 -3.38
CA SER A 265 -2.13 6.29 -2.93
C SER A 265 -2.20 5.28 -1.79
N VAL A 266 -1.32 4.27 -1.78
CA VAL A 266 -1.22 3.28 -0.71
C VAL A 266 -0.79 3.95 0.61
N VAL A 267 0.23 4.82 0.58
CA VAL A 267 0.68 5.54 1.79
C VAL A 267 -0.38 6.51 2.29
N ILE A 268 -0.93 7.34 1.41
CA ILE A 268 -1.96 8.32 1.79
C ILE A 268 -3.21 7.61 2.30
N GLY A 269 -3.66 6.58 1.60
CA GLY A 269 -4.87 5.85 1.96
C GLY A 269 -4.77 5.19 3.33
N ILE A 270 -3.67 4.46 3.63
CA ILE A 270 -3.49 3.84 4.94
C ILE A 270 -3.32 4.89 6.06
N ALA A 271 -2.64 6.00 5.79
CA ALA A 271 -2.49 7.08 6.75
C ALA A 271 -3.84 7.74 7.10
N LEU A 272 -4.70 7.98 6.10
CA LEU A 272 -6.05 8.52 6.30
C LEU A 272 -6.92 7.55 7.11
N ILE A 273 -6.89 6.25 6.81
CA ILE A 273 -7.64 5.24 7.56
C ILE A 273 -7.15 5.21 9.01
N PHE A 274 -5.84 5.23 9.24
CA PHE A 274 -5.26 5.24 10.58
C PHE A 274 -5.64 6.51 11.36
N ALA A 275 -5.47 7.69 10.77
CA ALA A 275 -5.87 8.95 11.37
C ALA A 275 -7.37 8.97 11.70
N GLY A 276 -8.20 8.44 10.79
CA GLY A 276 -9.64 8.29 10.97
C GLY A 276 -9.98 7.38 12.15
N ALA A 277 -9.31 6.23 12.27
CA ALA A 277 -9.50 5.29 13.37
C ALA A 277 -9.10 5.90 14.72
N LEU A 278 -7.96 6.62 14.78
CA LEU A 278 -7.53 7.32 16.00
C LEU A 278 -8.54 8.42 16.40
N THR A 279 -9.03 9.20 15.43
CA THR A 279 -10.01 10.26 15.67
C THR A 279 -11.33 9.70 16.19
N ALA A 280 -11.81 8.60 15.59
CA ALA A 280 -13.05 7.95 16.01
C ALA A 280 -12.94 7.34 17.41
N THR A 281 -11.78 6.79 17.78
CA THR A 281 -11.58 6.19 19.11
C THR A 281 -11.39 7.21 20.22
N SER A 282 -10.78 8.35 19.94
CA SER A 282 -10.61 9.45 20.89
C SER A 282 -11.96 10.07 21.32
N ALA A 283 -13.00 9.91 20.51
CA ALA A 283 -14.35 10.37 20.82
C ALA A 283 -14.98 9.65 22.04
N GLY A 284 -14.54 8.41 22.32
CA GLY A 284 -15.07 7.62 23.46
C GLY A 284 -14.42 7.95 24.81
N ASN A 285 -13.36 8.75 24.85
CA ASN A 285 -12.59 9.04 26.06
C ASN A 285 -12.82 10.46 26.62
N VAL A 286 -13.74 11.23 26.06
CA VAL A 286 -14.11 12.54 26.61
C VAL A 286 -15.04 12.30 27.79
N PRO A 287 -14.69 12.71 29.03
CA PRO A 287 -15.64 12.71 30.15
C PRO A 287 -16.86 13.51 29.74
N ALA A 288 -18.06 13.02 30.05
CA ALA A 288 -19.25 13.82 29.95
C ALA A 288 -19.07 14.98 30.94
N ASP A 289 -18.82 16.18 30.41
CA ASP A 289 -18.88 17.39 31.20
C ASP A 289 -20.30 17.52 31.72
N ASN A 290 -20.44 17.33 33.05
CA ASN A 290 -21.67 17.51 33.81
C ASN A 290 -22.04 18.99 33.87
#